data_57356763819c4f7013f0668da89b2303
#
_entry.id   57356763819c4f7013f0668da89b2303
#
_cell.length_a   1.000
_cell.length_b   1.000
_cell.length_c   1.000
_cell.angle_alpha   90.00
_cell.angle_beta   90.00
_cell.angle_gamma   90.00
#
_symmetry.space_group_name_H-M   'P 1'
#
loop_
_entity.id
_entity.type
_entity.pdbx_description
1 polymer ?
#
loop_
_entity_poly.entity_id
_entity_poly.type
_entity_poly.pdbx_seq_one_letter_code
_entity_poly.pdbx_strand_id
1 'polypeptide(L)'
;MPSCQVTIINKLGLHARAAAKFVSVANTFPCQISIGRDANNLCNGKNIMSVMMLAASKGTELSISAEGEHAEAALVALQALIAERFHEES
;
A
#
# COMPACT_ATOMS: atom_id res chain seq x y z
N MET A 1 7.68 -3.50 -15.05
CA MET A 1 7.45 -2.88 -13.73
C MET A 1 6.56 -3.80 -12.90
N PRO A 2 7.07 -4.42 -11.83
CA PRO A 2 6.25 -5.32 -11.01
C PRO A 2 5.06 -4.60 -10.40
N SER A 3 3.95 -5.29 -10.34
CA SER A 3 2.74 -4.75 -9.72
C SER A 3 1.91 -5.88 -9.14
N CYS A 4 1.00 -5.53 -8.25
CA CYS A 4 0.07 -6.48 -7.69
C CYS A 4 -1.23 -5.77 -7.33
N GLN A 5 -2.26 -6.56 -7.11
CA GLN A 5 -3.53 -6.05 -6.60
C GLN A 5 -3.75 -6.58 -5.20
N VAL A 6 -4.30 -5.73 -4.34
CA VAL A 6 -4.59 -6.08 -2.96
C VAL A 6 -6.00 -5.61 -2.61
N THR A 7 -6.58 -6.23 -1.60
CA THR A 7 -7.89 -5.84 -1.08
C THR A 7 -7.72 -5.42 0.37
N ILE A 8 -8.26 -4.26 0.72
CA ILE A 8 -8.22 -3.79 2.10
C ILE A 8 -9.19 -4.63 2.92
N ILE A 9 -8.70 -5.32 3.94
CA ILE A 9 -9.51 -6.27 4.71
C ILE A 9 -9.68 -5.87 6.17
N ASN A 10 -8.95 -4.87 6.66
CA ASN A 10 -9.13 -4.42 8.04
C ASN A 10 -10.36 -3.53 8.16
N LYS A 11 -10.98 -3.57 9.34
CA LYS A 11 -12.26 -2.94 9.56
C LYS A 11 -12.26 -1.44 9.27
N LEU A 12 -11.23 -0.75 9.69
CA LEU A 12 -11.16 0.72 9.57
C LEU A 12 -10.59 1.19 8.24
N GLY A 13 -10.14 0.27 7.39
CA GLY A 13 -9.57 0.65 6.11
C GLY A 13 -8.22 1.34 6.25
N LEU A 14 -7.91 2.15 5.26
CA LEU A 14 -6.61 2.81 5.16
C LEU A 14 -6.62 4.15 5.91
N HIS A 15 -6.91 4.08 7.22
CA HIS A 15 -6.92 5.26 8.10
C HIS A 15 -5.49 5.72 8.40
N ALA A 16 -5.36 6.81 9.16
CA ALA A 16 -4.05 7.45 9.39
C ALA A 16 -2.98 6.48 9.89
N ARG A 17 -3.31 5.63 10.88
CA ARG A 17 -2.33 4.68 11.43
C ARG A 17 -1.94 3.63 10.40
N ALA A 18 -2.91 3.11 9.66
CA ALA A 18 -2.65 2.12 8.62
C ALA A 18 -1.81 2.72 7.49
N ALA A 19 -2.14 3.94 7.07
CA ALA A 19 -1.37 4.64 6.06
C ALA A 19 0.07 4.88 6.51
N ALA A 20 0.25 5.25 7.79
CA ALA A 20 1.59 5.46 8.34
C ALA A 20 2.40 4.17 8.31
N LYS A 21 1.78 3.04 8.63
CA LYS A 21 2.47 1.74 8.57
C LYS A 21 2.84 1.38 7.15
N PHE A 22 1.92 1.61 6.20
CA PHE A 22 2.21 1.38 4.79
C PHE A 22 3.42 2.19 4.33
N VAL A 23 3.40 3.48 4.61
CA VAL A 23 4.49 4.38 4.21
C VAL A 23 5.80 4.00 4.89
N SER A 24 5.75 3.61 6.16
CA SER A 24 6.93 3.19 6.90
C SER A 24 7.59 1.98 6.24
N VAL A 25 6.80 0.97 5.87
CA VAL A 25 7.33 -0.21 5.18
C VAL A 25 7.84 0.18 3.80
N ALA A 26 7.07 0.98 3.05
CA ALA A 26 7.46 1.41 1.71
C ALA A 26 8.80 2.14 1.73
N ASN A 27 9.06 2.95 2.76
CA ASN A 27 10.29 3.72 2.86
C ASN A 27 11.51 2.88 3.23
N THR A 28 11.33 1.60 3.61
CA THR A 28 12.48 0.73 3.84
C THR A 28 13.09 0.19 2.56
N PHE A 29 12.42 0.40 1.42
CA PHE A 29 12.90 -0.08 0.12
C PHE A 29 13.35 1.08 -0.77
N PRO A 30 14.45 0.92 -1.53
CA PRO A 30 14.97 2.00 -2.37
C PRO A 30 14.16 2.25 -3.64
N CYS A 31 13.30 1.31 -4.03
CA CYS A 31 12.52 1.45 -5.25
C CYS A 31 11.40 2.50 -5.09
N GLN A 32 10.87 2.94 -6.22
CA GLN A 32 9.69 3.78 -6.22
C GLN A 32 8.46 2.91 -6.00
N ILE A 33 7.54 3.37 -5.17
CA ILE A 33 6.31 2.64 -4.87
C ILE A 33 5.14 3.55 -5.14
N SER A 34 4.18 3.03 -5.91
CA SER A 34 2.96 3.74 -6.28
C SER A 34 1.76 2.90 -5.90
N ILE A 35 0.69 3.56 -5.48
CA ILE A 35 -0.54 2.89 -5.06
C ILE A 35 -1.73 3.70 -5.55
N GLY A 36 -2.80 3.01 -5.93
CA GLY A 36 -4.01 3.67 -6.40
C GLY A 36 -5.14 2.69 -6.59
N ARG A 37 -6.30 3.21 -6.95
CA ARG A 37 -7.49 2.38 -7.15
C ARG A 37 -7.42 1.59 -8.45
N ASP A 38 -6.64 2.07 -9.41
CA ASP A 38 -6.39 1.32 -10.63
C ASP A 38 -5.02 1.70 -11.19
N ALA A 39 -4.56 0.95 -12.19
CA ALA A 39 -3.22 1.11 -12.73
C ALA A 39 -2.97 2.48 -13.39
N ASN A 40 -4.03 3.21 -13.73
CA ASN A 40 -3.92 4.50 -14.39
C ASN A 40 -4.00 5.68 -13.42
N ASN A 41 -4.29 5.41 -12.14
CA ASN A 41 -4.49 6.46 -11.14
C ASN A 41 -3.67 6.13 -9.89
N LEU A 42 -2.35 6.12 -10.05
CA LEU A 42 -1.44 5.80 -8.96
C LEU A 42 -0.86 7.06 -8.34
N CYS A 43 -0.64 7.02 -7.04
CA CYS A 43 0.01 8.10 -6.32
C CYS A 43 1.25 7.56 -5.59
N ASN A 44 2.02 8.47 -5.01
CA ASN A 44 3.27 8.11 -4.33
C ASN A 44 3.01 7.33 -3.04
N GLY A 45 3.37 6.04 -3.05
CA GLY A 45 3.18 5.17 -1.90
C GLY A 45 4.09 5.45 -0.70
N LYS A 46 5.01 6.39 -0.85
CA LYS A 46 5.91 6.80 0.23
C LYS A 46 5.50 8.13 0.86
N ASN A 47 4.36 8.68 0.45
CA ASN A 47 3.83 9.93 0.99
C ASN A 47 2.52 9.62 1.71
N ILE A 48 2.49 9.88 3.02
CA ILE A 48 1.35 9.52 3.86
C ILE A 48 0.06 10.25 3.43
N MET A 49 0.16 11.51 3.05
CA MET A 49 -1.03 12.26 2.62
C MET A 49 -1.61 11.68 1.34
N SER A 50 -0.76 11.32 0.38
CA SER A 50 -1.22 10.70 -0.86
C SER A 50 -1.93 9.37 -0.58
N VAL A 51 -1.36 8.55 0.29
CA VAL A 51 -1.96 7.27 0.66
C VAL A 51 -3.30 7.47 1.36
N MET A 52 -3.36 8.41 2.30
CA MET A 52 -4.61 8.71 3.01
C MET A 52 -5.70 9.23 2.09
N MET A 53 -5.31 10.01 1.08
CA MET A 53 -6.28 10.58 0.15
C MET A 53 -6.98 9.53 -0.71
N LEU A 54 -6.46 8.30 -0.74
CA LEU A 54 -7.17 7.22 -1.42
C LEU A 54 -8.49 6.88 -0.74
N ALA A 55 -8.60 7.17 0.55
CA ALA A 55 -9.80 6.94 1.35
C ALA A 55 -10.32 5.51 1.18
N ALA A 56 -9.41 4.55 1.12
CA ALA A 56 -9.77 3.16 0.87
C ALA A 56 -10.36 2.52 2.11
N SER A 57 -11.61 2.09 2.00
CA SER A 57 -12.30 1.40 3.07
C SER A 57 -12.20 -0.10 2.90
N LYS A 58 -12.69 -0.86 3.90
CA LYS A 58 -12.71 -2.31 3.83
C LYS A 58 -13.40 -2.75 2.53
N GLY A 59 -12.77 -3.67 1.84
CA GLY A 59 -13.27 -4.19 0.57
C GLY A 59 -12.76 -3.47 -0.67
N THR A 60 -12.08 -2.34 -0.50
CA THR A 60 -11.55 -1.60 -1.63
C THR A 60 -10.36 -2.36 -2.23
N GLU A 61 -10.35 -2.50 -3.55
CA GLU A 61 -9.20 -3.08 -4.25
C GLU A 61 -8.26 -1.97 -4.68
N LEU A 62 -6.97 -2.21 -4.48
CA LEU A 62 -5.92 -1.25 -4.82
C LEU A 62 -4.86 -1.93 -5.66
N SER A 63 -4.25 -1.15 -6.55
CA SER A 63 -3.08 -1.58 -7.33
C SER A 63 -1.83 -0.98 -6.72
N ILE A 64 -0.79 -1.79 -6.57
CA ILE A 64 0.50 -1.34 -6.08
C ILE A 64 1.54 -1.67 -7.13
N SER A 65 2.37 -0.69 -7.48
CA SER A 65 3.47 -0.87 -8.41
C SER A 65 4.78 -0.50 -7.73
N ALA A 66 5.83 -1.21 -8.10
CA ALA A 66 7.17 -0.89 -7.60
C ALA A 66 8.15 -0.89 -8.77
N GLU A 67 9.03 0.09 -8.79
CA GLU A 67 10.00 0.24 -9.87
C GLU A 67 11.37 0.54 -9.30
N GLY A 68 12.35 -0.28 -9.65
CA GLY A 68 13.71 -0.09 -9.22
C GLY A 68 14.21 -1.27 -8.42
N GLU A 69 15.26 -1.05 -7.66
CA GLU A 69 15.95 -2.09 -6.92
C GLU A 69 15.06 -2.64 -5.79
N HIS A 70 15.00 -3.95 -5.69
CA HIS A 70 14.20 -4.67 -4.69
C HIS A 70 12.69 -4.47 -4.83
N ALA A 71 12.22 -4.17 -6.05
CA ALA A 71 10.80 -3.92 -6.29
C ALA A 71 9.92 -5.10 -5.89
N GLU A 72 10.30 -6.33 -6.24
CA GLU A 72 9.49 -7.50 -5.89
C GLU A 72 9.43 -7.74 -4.39
N ALA A 73 10.56 -7.55 -3.70
CA ALA A 73 10.59 -7.70 -2.25
C ALA A 73 9.68 -6.67 -1.58
N ALA A 74 9.65 -5.45 -2.11
CA ALA A 74 8.78 -4.39 -1.60
C ALA A 74 7.31 -4.79 -1.73
N LEU A 75 6.91 -5.33 -2.89
CA LEU A 75 5.53 -5.76 -3.09
C LEU A 75 5.14 -6.87 -2.13
N VAL A 76 6.03 -7.84 -1.91
CA VAL A 76 5.75 -8.92 -0.97
C VAL A 76 5.54 -8.38 0.43
N ALA A 77 6.39 -7.45 0.86
CA ALA A 77 6.28 -6.86 2.20
C ALA A 77 4.98 -6.09 2.37
N LEU A 78 4.60 -5.32 1.36
CA LEU A 78 3.37 -4.52 1.43
C LEU A 78 2.13 -5.40 1.37
N GLN A 79 2.15 -6.45 0.55
CA GLN A 79 1.05 -7.41 0.51
C GLN A 79 0.88 -8.10 1.86
N ALA A 80 1.97 -8.48 2.50
CA ALA A 80 1.93 -9.12 3.81
C ALA A 80 1.34 -8.18 4.87
N LEU A 81 1.75 -6.91 4.84
CA LEU A 81 1.24 -5.92 5.78
C LEU A 81 -0.29 -5.78 5.67
N ILE A 82 -0.79 -5.72 4.44
CA ILE A 82 -2.23 -5.57 4.19
C ILE A 82 -2.96 -6.85 4.58
N ALA A 83 -2.41 -8.03 4.26
CA ALA A 83 -3.00 -9.31 4.61
C ALA A 83 -3.08 -9.52 6.13
N GLU A 84 -2.16 -8.89 6.87
CA GLU A 84 -2.14 -8.92 8.33
C GLU A 84 -2.97 -7.80 8.96
N ARG A 85 -3.78 -7.13 8.16
CA ARG A 85 -4.66 -6.04 8.59
C ARG A 85 -3.89 -4.90 9.27
N PHE A 86 -2.69 -4.61 8.77
CA PHE A 86 -1.81 -3.58 9.35
C PHE A 86 -1.56 -3.83 10.83
N HIS A 87 -1.57 -5.12 11.24
CA HIS A 87 -1.39 -5.56 12.64
C HIS A 87 -2.52 -5.12 13.55
N GLU A 88 -3.70 -4.81 12.99
CA GLU A 88 -4.91 -4.52 13.75
C GLU A 88 -5.67 -5.83 14.02
N GLU A 89 -6.48 -5.83 15.06
CA GLU A 89 -7.24 -7.02 15.40
C GLU A 89 -8.38 -7.32 14.44
N SER A 90 -8.84 -6.34 13.71
CA SER A 90 -9.95 -6.55 12.81
C SER A 90 -9.89 -5.66 11.56
#